data_84c0ffd42d6d4e06673551cd02dc4479
#
_entry.id   84c0ffd42d6d4e06673551cd02dc4479
#
_cell.length_a   1.000
_cell.length_b   1.000
_cell.length_c   1.000
_cell.angle_alpha   90.00
_cell.angle_beta   90.00
_cell.angle_gamma   90.00
#
_symmetry.space_group_name_H-M   'P 1'
#
loop_
_entity.id
_entity.type
_entity.pdbx_description
1 polymer ?
#
loop_
_entity_poly.entity_id
_entity_poly.type
_entity_poly.pdbx_seq_one_letter_code
_entity_poly.pdbx_strand_id
1 'polypeptide(L)'
;MNRLFAASLALLFAVAIAYLPFQGGAGALLLVLVVSMLAILIFRQFGSEQRFITILFVGGLATRLAFGLFVHALDLRDFFGGDANTYDFFGQQLLLRWTDSVTVPDPYVEWRLNNLGSGWGMYDIVAAIYYLFGQNILAAQSFCAVVGACIAPMVYFCSQRMFQNNRVARMSALLAAFFPAFIIWSAQLLKDGLLVFLLVLAMTMVLELQRRFSWPAMIILVASVAGVLPLRFYIFYMLAPAIVGSFLISSAGSAKSVVRSMVVLIAFGLGLTYVGATRYAGETVEQFGSLATIQNSRQ
;
A
#
# COMPACT_ATOMS: atom_id res chain seq x y z
N MET A 1 1.01 24.74 -16.88
CA MET A 1 0.84 23.27 -16.85
C MET A 1 1.92 22.51 -17.62
N ASN A 2 2.28 22.94 -18.86
CA ASN A 2 3.36 22.29 -19.64
C ASN A 2 4.74 22.39 -18.97
N ARG A 3 5.06 23.54 -18.36
CA ARG A 3 6.32 23.75 -17.65
C ARG A 3 6.46 22.86 -16.41
N LEU A 4 5.38 22.68 -15.63
CA LEU A 4 5.37 21.80 -14.45
C LEU A 4 5.53 20.33 -14.87
N PHE A 5 4.88 19.91 -15.94
CA PHE A 5 5.05 18.56 -16.48
C PHE A 5 6.50 18.32 -16.94
N ALA A 6 7.06 19.24 -17.70
CA ALA A 6 8.45 19.15 -18.14
C ALA A 6 9.43 19.13 -16.95
N ALA A 7 9.21 19.95 -15.93
CA ALA A 7 10.04 19.95 -14.71
C ALA A 7 9.94 18.62 -13.94
N SER A 8 8.72 18.06 -13.79
CA SER A 8 8.54 16.76 -13.12
C SER A 8 9.21 15.62 -13.90
N LEU A 9 9.15 15.66 -15.22
CA LEU A 9 9.79 14.66 -16.09
C LEU A 9 11.32 14.81 -16.07
N ALA A 10 11.83 16.04 -16.10
CA ALA A 10 13.27 16.31 -15.98
C ALA A 10 13.82 15.84 -14.62
N LEU A 11 13.08 16.10 -13.53
CA LEU A 11 13.44 15.60 -12.20
C LEU A 11 13.45 14.08 -12.16
N LEU A 12 12.41 13.43 -12.69
CA LEU A 12 12.34 11.96 -12.76
C LEU A 12 13.51 11.38 -13.56
N PHE A 13 13.84 12.00 -14.69
CA PHE A 13 14.98 11.59 -15.52
C PHE A 13 16.32 11.76 -14.82
N ALA A 14 16.53 12.88 -14.12
CA ALA A 14 17.73 13.12 -13.33
C ALA A 14 17.88 12.08 -12.22
N VAL A 15 16.79 11.78 -11.52
CA VAL A 15 16.76 10.72 -10.48
C VAL A 15 17.04 9.36 -11.10
N ALA A 16 16.47 9.03 -12.26
CA ALA A 16 16.74 7.77 -12.94
C ALA A 16 18.23 7.60 -13.29
N ILE A 17 18.88 8.66 -13.80
CA ILE A 17 20.33 8.64 -14.05
C ILE A 17 21.10 8.40 -12.74
N ALA A 18 20.68 9.01 -11.65
CA ALA A 18 21.33 8.87 -10.35
C ALA A 18 21.19 7.46 -9.73
N TYR A 19 20.21 6.66 -10.17
CA TYR A 19 20.06 5.25 -9.77
C TYR A 19 21.07 4.31 -10.45
N LEU A 20 21.50 4.61 -11.68
CA LEU A 20 22.32 3.71 -12.50
C LEU A 20 23.65 3.28 -11.86
N PRO A 21 24.39 4.14 -11.11
CA PRO A 21 25.64 3.76 -10.47
C PRO A 21 25.48 2.74 -9.34
N PHE A 22 24.28 2.62 -8.75
CA PHE A 22 24.05 1.74 -7.62
C PHE A 22 23.78 0.30 -8.07
N GLN A 23 24.27 -0.65 -7.27
CA GLN A 23 24.00 -2.06 -7.49
C GLN A 23 22.49 -2.33 -7.49
N GLY A 24 21.99 -2.97 -8.54
CA GLY A 24 20.56 -3.20 -8.72
C GLY A 24 19.76 -1.99 -9.22
N GLY A 25 20.37 -0.82 -9.46
CA GLY A 25 19.68 0.38 -9.90
C GLY A 25 18.90 0.22 -11.19
N ALA A 26 19.46 -0.50 -12.18
CA ALA A 26 18.77 -0.79 -13.45
C ALA A 26 17.50 -1.65 -13.22
N GLY A 27 17.57 -2.68 -12.36
CA GLY A 27 16.40 -3.49 -11.99
C GLY A 27 15.32 -2.68 -11.27
N ALA A 28 15.73 -1.81 -10.35
CA ALA A 28 14.82 -0.90 -9.67
C ALA A 28 14.09 0.04 -10.65
N LEU A 29 14.82 0.61 -11.62
CA LEU A 29 14.24 1.49 -12.65
C LEU A 29 13.28 0.73 -13.57
N LEU A 30 13.60 -0.51 -13.96
CA LEU A 30 12.69 -1.34 -14.74
C LEU A 30 11.38 -1.59 -13.98
N LEU A 31 11.46 -1.93 -12.69
CA LEU A 31 10.29 -2.11 -11.84
C LEU A 31 9.47 -0.81 -11.75
N VAL A 32 10.14 0.32 -11.48
CA VAL A 32 9.47 1.65 -11.44
C VAL A 32 8.74 1.92 -12.74
N LEU A 33 9.37 1.69 -13.89
CA LEU A 33 8.79 1.94 -15.20
C LEU A 33 7.54 1.07 -15.42
N VAL A 34 7.62 -0.23 -15.18
CA VAL A 34 6.51 -1.16 -15.40
C VAL A 34 5.33 -0.83 -14.47
N VAL A 35 5.58 -0.70 -13.16
CA VAL A 35 4.51 -0.46 -12.19
C VAL A 35 3.90 0.95 -12.35
N SER A 36 4.72 1.96 -12.67
CA SER A 36 4.22 3.32 -12.94
C SER A 36 3.39 3.40 -14.22
N MET A 37 3.79 2.68 -15.27
CA MET A 37 3.01 2.61 -16.50
C MET A 37 1.63 1.97 -16.24
N LEU A 38 1.58 0.87 -15.50
CA LEU A 38 0.33 0.23 -15.10
C LEU A 38 -0.54 1.19 -14.26
N ALA A 39 0.05 1.88 -13.28
CA ALA A 39 -0.67 2.86 -12.47
C ALA A 39 -1.26 4.00 -13.32
N ILE A 40 -0.48 4.57 -14.25
CA ILE A 40 -0.96 5.64 -15.15
C ILE A 40 -2.08 5.13 -16.06
N LEU A 41 -1.97 3.90 -16.60
CA LEU A 41 -3.01 3.31 -17.44
C LEU A 41 -4.32 3.13 -16.66
N ILE A 42 -4.24 2.68 -15.41
CA ILE A 42 -5.40 2.56 -14.51
C ILE A 42 -6.00 3.95 -14.24
N PHE A 43 -5.20 4.94 -13.86
CA PHE A 43 -5.72 6.28 -13.55
C PHE A 43 -6.35 6.97 -14.76
N ARG A 44 -5.88 6.67 -15.98
CA ARG A 44 -6.47 7.20 -17.21
C ARG A 44 -7.90 6.70 -17.47
N GLN A 45 -8.31 5.60 -16.88
CA GLN A 45 -9.68 5.09 -17.00
C GLN A 45 -10.67 5.82 -16.07
N PHE A 46 -10.13 6.53 -15.05
CA PHE A 46 -10.94 7.19 -14.03
C PHE A 46 -10.77 8.71 -14.07
N GLY A 47 -11.81 9.41 -14.51
CA GLY A 47 -11.91 10.86 -14.35
C GLY A 47 -11.50 11.73 -15.56
N SER A 48 -11.95 12.98 -15.52
CA SER A 48 -11.77 13.98 -16.59
C SER A 48 -10.43 14.74 -16.52
N GLU A 49 -9.72 14.69 -15.39
CA GLU A 49 -8.52 15.48 -15.11
C GLU A 49 -7.20 14.69 -15.26
N GLN A 50 -7.14 13.83 -16.28
CA GLN A 50 -6.04 12.89 -16.49
C GLN A 50 -4.66 13.55 -16.48
N ARG A 51 -4.56 14.74 -17.08
CA ARG A 51 -3.28 15.47 -17.13
C ARG A 51 -2.80 15.93 -15.75
N PHE A 52 -3.72 16.47 -14.94
CA PHE A 52 -3.39 16.88 -13.56
C PHE A 52 -2.93 15.68 -12.74
N ILE A 53 -3.69 14.59 -12.79
CA ILE A 53 -3.41 13.36 -12.04
C ILE A 53 -2.06 12.76 -12.45
N THR A 54 -1.75 12.74 -13.77
CA THR A 54 -0.46 12.23 -14.25
C THR A 54 0.71 13.09 -13.77
N ILE A 55 0.59 14.41 -13.86
CA ILE A 55 1.63 15.35 -13.38
C ILE A 55 1.85 15.17 -11.86
N LEU A 56 0.76 15.05 -11.11
CA LEU A 56 0.78 14.86 -9.66
C LEU A 56 1.48 13.55 -9.28
N PHE A 57 1.12 12.45 -9.96
CA PHE A 57 1.74 11.14 -9.77
C PHE A 57 3.23 11.17 -10.08
N VAL A 58 3.61 11.69 -11.27
CA VAL A 58 5.02 11.76 -11.69
C VAL A 58 5.85 12.65 -10.77
N GLY A 59 5.34 13.81 -10.37
CA GLY A 59 6.01 14.71 -9.43
C GLY A 59 6.15 14.09 -8.03
N GLY A 60 5.06 13.46 -7.53
CA GLY A 60 5.07 12.75 -6.25
C GLY A 60 5.99 11.53 -6.25
N LEU A 61 6.10 10.83 -7.38
CA LEU A 61 7.03 9.71 -7.56
C LEU A 61 8.48 10.20 -7.59
N ALA A 62 8.78 11.23 -8.37
CA ALA A 62 10.13 11.78 -8.48
C ALA A 62 10.69 12.22 -7.11
N THR A 63 9.86 12.90 -6.29
CA THR A 63 10.26 13.30 -4.93
C THR A 63 10.53 12.13 -4.01
N ARG A 64 9.73 11.03 -4.10
CA ARG A 64 9.92 9.82 -3.30
C ARG A 64 11.16 9.05 -3.72
N LEU A 65 11.37 8.88 -5.02
CA LEU A 65 12.58 8.23 -5.53
C LEU A 65 13.84 9.02 -5.17
N ALA A 66 13.81 10.35 -5.29
CA ALA A 66 14.93 11.22 -4.90
C ALA A 66 15.25 11.09 -3.40
N PHE A 67 14.23 11.14 -2.54
CA PHE A 67 14.40 10.97 -1.10
C PHE A 67 14.86 9.56 -0.73
N GLY A 68 14.27 8.54 -1.35
CA GLY A 68 14.67 7.14 -1.14
C GLY A 68 16.12 6.88 -1.55
N LEU A 69 16.56 7.44 -2.68
CA LEU A 69 17.93 7.37 -3.13
C LEU A 69 18.89 8.09 -2.16
N PHE A 70 18.47 9.25 -1.65
CA PHE A 70 19.23 9.99 -0.62
C PHE A 70 19.43 9.15 0.64
N VAL A 71 18.36 8.52 1.16
CA VAL A 71 18.43 7.63 2.32
C VAL A 71 19.34 6.43 2.05
N HIS A 72 19.25 5.84 0.84
CA HIS A 72 20.07 4.69 0.45
C HIS A 72 21.55 5.07 0.28
N ALA A 73 21.85 6.19 -0.38
CA ALA A 73 23.22 6.62 -0.66
C ALA A 73 23.99 7.01 0.60
N LEU A 74 23.30 7.51 1.63
CA LEU A 74 23.89 7.92 2.91
C LEU A 74 23.74 6.87 4.01
N ASP A 75 23.18 5.69 3.69
CA ASP A 75 22.92 4.60 4.62
C ASP A 75 22.14 5.02 5.89
N LEU A 76 21.12 5.87 5.69
CA LEU A 76 20.32 6.42 6.79
C LEU A 76 19.12 5.54 7.21
N ARG A 77 19.06 4.28 6.78
CA ARG A 77 17.93 3.38 7.05
C ARG A 77 17.68 3.15 8.54
N ASP A 78 18.75 2.96 9.31
CA ASP A 78 18.66 2.76 10.76
C ASP A 78 18.19 4.01 11.49
N PHE A 79 18.51 5.20 10.98
CA PHE A 79 18.04 6.47 11.53
C PHE A 79 16.51 6.59 11.46
N PHE A 80 15.88 6.04 10.42
CA PHE A 80 14.43 6.05 10.23
C PHE A 80 13.71 4.84 10.84
N GLY A 81 14.36 4.01 11.67
CA GLY A 81 13.70 2.99 12.49
C GLY A 81 14.02 1.53 12.18
N GLY A 82 14.97 1.22 11.29
CA GLY A 82 15.50 -0.16 11.10
C GLY A 82 14.53 -1.21 10.53
N ASP A 83 13.22 -0.95 10.46
CA ASP A 83 12.23 -1.90 9.91
C ASP A 83 12.56 -2.30 8.46
N ALA A 84 13.16 -1.39 7.68
CA ALA A 84 13.56 -1.64 6.29
C ALA A 84 14.59 -2.79 6.19
N ASN A 85 15.55 -2.85 7.10
CA ASN A 85 16.55 -3.92 7.17
C ASN A 85 15.90 -5.25 7.59
N THR A 86 14.91 -5.20 8.46
CA THR A 86 14.12 -6.38 8.87
C THR A 86 13.35 -6.96 7.68
N TYR A 87 12.69 -6.11 6.88
CA TYR A 87 11.96 -6.56 5.69
C TYR A 87 12.89 -7.09 4.60
N ASP A 88 14.05 -6.47 4.39
CA ASP A 88 15.10 -6.94 3.49
C ASP A 88 15.56 -8.35 3.89
N PHE A 89 15.98 -8.52 5.14
CA PHE A 89 16.49 -9.79 5.66
C PHE A 89 15.45 -10.92 5.57
N PHE A 90 14.26 -10.73 6.16
CA PHE A 90 13.25 -11.79 6.17
C PHE A 90 12.63 -12.03 4.79
N GLY A 91 12.56 -11.03 3.92
CA GLY A 91 12.17 -11.19 2.53
C GLY A 91 13.14 -12.08 1.76
N GLN A 92 14.46 -11.91 1.99
CA GLN A 92 15.48 -12.79 1.42
C GLN A 92 15.39 -14.21 1.98
N GLN A 93 15.24 -14.38 3.29
CA GLN A 93 15.07 -15.70 3.90
C GLN A 93 13.84 -16.44 3.37
N LEU A 94 12.73 -15.72 3.18
CA LEU A 94 11.51 -16.28 2.61
C LEU A 94 11.71 -16.71 1.15
N LEU A 95 12.44 -15.92 0.36
CA LEU A 95 12.81 -16.29 -1.01
C LEU A 95 13.63 -17.58 -1.03
N LEU A 96 14.65 -17.69 -0.17
CA LEU A 96 15.48 -18.90 -0.07
C LEU A 96 14.64 -20.12 0.29
N ARG A 97 13.64 -19.96 1.16
CA ARG A 97 12.64 -21.00 1.48
C ARG A 97 11.77 -21.37 0.27
N TRP A 98 11.29 -20.41 -0.50
CA TRP A 98 10.49 -20.67 -1.72
C TRP A 98 11.25 -21.42 -2.81
N THR A 99 12.58 -21.24 -2.86
CA THR A 99 13.46 -21.84 -3.85
C THR A 99 14.19 -23.09 -3.35
N ASP A 100 13.82 -23.62 -2.15
CA ASP A 100 14.49 -24.76 -1.49
C ASP A 100 16.02 -24.62 -1.42
N SER A 101 16.50 -23.38 -1.32
CA SER A 101 17.95 -23.09 -1.30
C SER A 101 18.54 -23.00 0.12
N VAL A 102 17.74 -23.27 1.14
CA VAL A 102 18.17 -23.25 2.55
C VAL A 102 18.90 -24.56 2.87
N THR A 103 20.20 -24.51 3.08
CA THR A 103 21.01 -25.70 3.44
C THR A 103 20.94 -26.04 4.93
N VAL A 104 20.86 -25.04 5.80
CA VAL A 104 20.69 -25.20 7.26
C VAL A 104 19.71 -24.13 7.73
N PRO A 105 18.50 -24.51 8.16
CA PRO A 105 17.51 -23.54 8.67
C PRO A 105 17.99 -22.94 9.99
N ASP A 106 17.96 -21.61 10.10
CA ASP A 106 18.14 -20.92 11.37
C ASP A 106 16.84 -21.05 12.20
N PRO A 107 16.89 -21.62 13.43
CA PRO A 107 15.70 -21.82 14.24
C PRO A 107 14.92 -20.53 14.54
N TYR A 108 15.60 -19.39 14.69
CA TYR A 108 14.98 -18.10 14.89
C TYR A 108 14.24 -17.62 13.65
N VAL A 109 14.86 -17.76 12.48
CA VAL A 109 14.23 -17.40 11.19
C VAL A 109 13.00 -18.26 10.94
N GLU A 110 13.09 -19.57 11.15
CA GLU A 110 11.96 -20.48 11.00
C GLU A 110 10.82 -20.14 11.96
N TRP A 111 11.15 -19.91 13.23
CA TRP A 111 10.16 -19.50 14.22
C TRP A 111 9.47 -18.19 13.78
N ARG A 112 10.26 -17.20 13.33
CA ARG A 112 9.71 -15.89 12.91
C ARG A 112 8.86 -15.97 11.65
N LEU A 113 9.24 -16.78 10.67
CA LEU A 113 8.45 -16.97 9.44
C LEU A 113 7.18 -17.83 9.67
N ASN A 114 7.19 -18.70 10.67
CA ASN A 114 6.04 -19.53 11.01
C ASN A 114 5.08 -18.84 12.00
N ASN A 115 5.58 -17.92 12.85
CA ASN A 115 4.78 -17.14 13.78
C ASN A 115 4.52 -15.74 13.21
N LEU A 116 3.41 -15.61 12.51
CA LEU A 116 3.02 -14.41 11.77
C LEU A 116 2.80 -13.21 12.74
N GLY A 117 3.81 -12.37 12.88
CA GLY A 117 3.69 -11.08 13.60
C GLY A 117 3.11 -9.98 12.70
N SER A 118 2.95 -8.76 13.25
CA SER A 118 2.55 -7.60 12.43
C SER A 118 3.58 -7.31 11.33
N GLY A 119 3.12 -7.14 10.09
CA GLY A 119 3.96 -6.75 8.95
C GLY A 119 4.55 -7.91 8.14
N TRP A 120 4.15 -9.15 8.41
CA TRP A 120 4.65 -10.31 7.67
C TRP A 120 4.39 -10.23 6.16
N GLY A 121 3.30 -9.60 5.72
CA GLY A 121 3.01 -9.41 4.29
C GLY A 121 4.08 -8.60 3.54
N MET A 122 4.91 -7.83 4.24
CA MET A 122 6.07 -7.19 3.60
C MET A 122 7.15 -8.21 3.22
N TYR A 123 7.32 -9.29 3.98
CA TYR A 123 8.27 -10.36 3.63
C TYR A 123 7.91 -11.01 2.30
N ASP A 124 6.60 -11.29 2.08
CA ASP A 124 6.10 -11.86 0.83
C ASP A 124 6.30 -10.90 -0.36
N ILE A 125 6.00 -9.61 -0.17
CA ILE A 125 6.21 -8.60 -1.21
C ILE A 125 7.69 -8.49 -1.59
N VAL A 126 8.57 -8.43 -0.59
CA VAL A 126 10.02 -8.34 -0.82
C VAL A 126 10.54 -9.62 -1.47
N ALA A 127 10.12 -10.79 -0.98
CA ALA A 127 10.50 -12.08 -1.57
C ALA A 127 10.08 -12.19 -3.05
N ALA A 128 8.85 -11.75 -3.39
CA ALA A 128 8.36 -11.73 -4.76
C ALA A 128 9.18 -10.80 -5.67
N ILE A 129 9.56 -9.61 -5.17
CA ILE A 129 10.41 -8.68 -5.91
C ILE A 129 11.81 -9.29 -6.10
N TYR A 130 12.35 -9.90 -5.08
CA TYR A 130 13.69 -10.54 -5.14
C TYR A 130 13.71 -11.77 -6.02
N TYR A 131 12.59 -12.48 -6.13
CA TYR A 131 12.45 -13.58 -7.10
C TYR A 131 12.63 -13.10 -8.55
N LEU A 132 12.17 -11.89 -8.86
CA LEU A 132 12.22 -11.32 -10.22
C LEU A 132 13.55 -10.60 -10.53
N PHE A 133 14.13 -9.92 -9.52
CA PHE A 133 15.27 -9.01 -9.73
C PHE A 133 16.54 -9.42 -8.96
N GLY A 134 16.52 -10.58 -8.31
CA GLY A 134 17.55 -10.95 -7.33
C GLY A 134 17.42 -10.13 -6.05
N GLN A 135 18.29 -10.34 -5.07
CA GLN A 135 18.32 -9.54 -3.85
C GLN A 135 18.65 -8.08 -4.21
N ASN A 136 17.64 -7.23 -4.16
CA ASN A 136 17.73 -5.84 -4.61
C ASN A 136 16.83 -4.94 -3.76
N ILE A 137 17.40 -4.41 -2.68
CA ILE A 137 16.68 -3.53 -1.76
C ILE A 137 16.20 -2.23 -2.43
N LEU A 138 16.96 -1.71 -3.43
CA LEU A 138 16.53 -0.54 -4.20
C LEU A 138 15.26 -0.81 -5.00
N ALA A 139 15.11 -2.02 -5.56
CA ALA A 139 13.90 -2.40 -6.27
C ALA A 139 12.70 -2.48 -5.32
N ALA A 140 12.86 -3.13 -4.17
CA ALA A 140 11.81 -3.25 -3.16
C ALA A 140 11.41 -1.87 -2.58
N GLN A 141 12.38 -1.02 -2.28
CA GLN A 141 12.15 0.37 -1.84
C GLN A 141 11.45 1.20 -2.92
N SER A 142 11.86 1.06 -4.18
CA SER A 142 11.25 1.76 -5.31
C SER A 142 9.80 1.34 -5.55
N PHE A 143 9.46 0.07 -5.30
CA PHE A 143 8.07 -0.40 -5.31
C PHE A 143 7.23 0.37 -4.27
N CYS A 144 7.71 0.49 -3.03
CA CYS A 144 7.04 1.27 -1.99
C CYS A 144 6.87 2.73 -2.41
N ALA A 145 7.87 3.33 -3.08
CA ALA A 145 7.80 4.70 -3.59
C ALA A 145 6.72 4.87 -4.67
N VAL A 146 6.57 3.92 -5.60
CA VAL A 146 5.51 3.95 -6.64
C VAL A 146 4.14 3.83 -6.00
N VAL A 147 3.92 2.87 -5.08
CA VAL A 147 2.64 2.71 -4.38
C VAL A 147 2.34 3.95 -3.53
N GLY A 148 3.34 4.50 -2.84
CA GLY A 148 3.22 5.76 -2.11
C GLY A 148 2.84 6.95 -2.99
N ALA A 149 3.36 7.02 -4.22
CA ALA A 149 2.97 8.04 -5.20
C ALA A 149 1.52 7.89 -5.67
N CYS A 150 0.98 6.66 -5.70
CA CYS A 150 -0.43 6.41 -6.03
C CYS A 150 -1.41 6.94 -4.98
N ILE A 151 -0.97 7.24 -3.74
CA ILE A 151 -1.83 7.80 -2.68
C ILE A 151 -2.48 9.12 -3.15
N ALA A 152 -1.71 10.00 -3.78
CA ALA A 152 -2.21 11.31 -4.18
C ALA A 152 -3.33 11.26 -5.24
N PRO A 153 -3.22 10.51 -6.36
CA PRO A 153 -4.33 10.23 -7.25
C PRO A 153 -5.55 9.61 -6.55
N MET A 154 -5.34 8.67 -5.62
CA MET A 154 -6.44 8.05 -4.89
C MET A 154 -7.15 9.03 -3.95
N VAL A 155 -6.39 9.92 -3.28
CA VAL A 155 -6.96 11.02 -2.48
C VAL A 155 -7.75 11.98 -3.36
N TYR A 156 -7.28 12.27 -4.60
CA TYR A 156 -8.06 13.04 -5.56
C TYR A 156 -9.43 12.41 -5.84
N PHE A 157 -9.45 11.12 -6.20
CA PHE A 157 -10.71 10.41 -6.50
C PHE A 157 -11.63 10.32 -5.28
N CYS A 158 -11.08 10.04 -4.10
CA CYS A 158 -11.82 9.98 -2.85
C CYS A 158 -12.47 11.34 -2.52
N SER A 159 -11.68 12.42 -2.54
CA SER A 159 -12.16 13.78 -2.25
C SER A 159 -13.18 14.26 -3.28
N GLN A 160 -12.98 13.95 -4.56
CA GLN A 160 -13.90 14.25 -5.62
C GLN A 160 -15.28 13.57 -5.41
N ARG A 161 -15.26 12.29 -4.99
CA ARG A 161 -16.50 11.57 -4.69
C ARG A 161 -17.20 12.11 -3.45
N MET A 162 -16.44 12.50 -2.43
CA MET A 162 -16.99 13.01 -1.17
C MET A 162 -17.58 14.42 -1.32
N PHE A 163 -16.81 15.35 -1.86
CA PHE A 163 -17.15 16.77 -1.87
C PHE A 163 -17.74 17.27 -3.21
N GLN A 164 -17.62 16.49 -4.29
CA GLN A 164 -18.04 16.85 -5.66
C GLN A 164 -17.47 18.22 -6.12
N ASN A 165 -16.29 18.57 -5.62
CA ASN A 165 -15.61 19.82 -5.87
C ASN A 165 -14.16 19.58 -6.33
N ASN A 166 -13.88 19.94 -7.59
CA ASN A 166 -12.55 19.73 -8.20
C ASN A 166 -11.46 20.55 -7.51
N ARG A 167 -11.76 21.73 -6.95
CA ARG A 167 -10.75 22.52 -6.24
C ARG A 167 -10.33 21.84 -4.94
N VAL A 168 -11.29 21.34 -4.17
CA VAL A 168 -11.03 20.58 -2.94
C VAL A 168 -10.23 19.32 -3.27
N ALA A 169 -10.65 18.55 -4.28
CA ALA A 169 -9.97 17.33 -4.71
C ALA A 169 -8.52 17.60 -5.13
N ARG A 170 -8.26 18.67 -5.91
CA ARG A 170 -6.90 19.03 -6.32
C ARG A 170 -6.02 19.44 -5.14
N MET A 171 -6.55 20.26 -4.21
CA MET A 171 -5.80 20.70 -3.03
C MET A 171 -5.48 19.53 -2.10
N SER A 172 -6.44 18.67 -1.82
CA SER A 172 -6.22 17.46 -1.00
C SER A 172 -5.15 16.56 -1.61
N ALA A 173 -5.20 16.35 -2.93
CA ALA A 173 -4.25 15.51 -3.63
C ALA A 173 -2.84 16.13 -3.67
N LEU A 174 -2.71 17.45 -3.86
CA LEU A 174 -1.43 18.16 -3.78
C LEU A 174 -0.81 18.03 -2.39
N LEU A 175 -1.61 18.23 -1.33
CA LEU A 175 -1.15 18.04 0.04
C LEU A 175 -0.68 16.59 0.26
N ALA A 176 -1.44 15.59 -0.17
CA ALA A 176 -1.06 14.18 -0.04
C ALA A 176 0.21 13.83 -0.85
N ALA A 177 0.41 14.44 -2.03
CA ALA A 177 1.59 14.20 -2.86
C ALA A 177 2.88 14.66 -2.19
N PHE A 178 2.85 15.85 -1.57
CA PHE A 178 4.04 16.57 -1.10
C PHE A 178 4.09 16.73 0.42
N PHE A 179 3.21 16.10 1.17
CA PHE A 179 3.27 16.10 2.63
C PHE A 179 4.52 15.34 3.10
N PRO A 180 5.43 15.98 3.87
CA PRO A 180 6.74 15.40 4.19
C PRO A 180 6.67 14.01 4.80
N ALA A 181 5.76 13.77 5.75
CA ALA A 181 5.62 12.46 6.37
C ALA A 181 5.25 11.38 5.35
N PHE A 182 4.34 11.65 4.40
CA PHE A 182 4.00 10.69 3.35
C PHE A 182 5.17 10.40 2.40
N ILE A 183 6.03 11.39 2.13
CA ILE A 183 7.24 11.17 1.32
C ILE A 183 8.21 10.28 2.11
N ILE A 184 8.55 10.66 3.34
CA ILE A 184 9.53 9.95 4.17
C ILE A 184 9.15 8.48 4.36
N TRP A 185 7.90 8.20 4.77
CA TRP A 185 7.47 6.84 5.09
C TRP A 185 7.16 5.97 3.87
N SER A 186 6.93 6.54 2.69
CA SER A 186 6.69 5.78 1.47
C SER A 186 7.88 5.71 0.51
N ALA A 187 8.93 6.50 0.73
CA ALA A 187 10.15 6.47 -0.07
C ALA A 187 11.16 5.40 0.38
N GLN A 188 10.88 4.72 1.48
CA GLN A 188 11.70 3.67 2.06
C GLN A 188 11.00 2.31 1.97
N LEU A 189 11.72 1.24 2.28
CA LEU A 189 11.15 -0.10 2.34
C LEU A 189 10.32 -0.26 3.63
N LEU A 190 9.16 0.40 3.66
CA LEU A 190 8.26 0.43 4.81
C LEU A 190 6.82 0.14 4.37
N LYS A 191 6.06 -0.51 5.26
CA LYS A 191 4.66 -0.90 5.02
C LYS A 191 3.68 0.26 5.02
N ASP A 192 4.06 1.41 5.61
CA ASP A 192 3.14 2.53 5.89
C ASP A 192 2.57 3.15 4.61
N GLY A 193 3.38 3.30 3.55
CA GLY A 193 2.92 3.78 2.26
C GLY A 193 1.87 2.87 1.63
N LEU A 194 2.09 1.55 1.67
CA LEU A 194 1.14 0.54 1.19
C LEU A 194 -0.16 0.59 2.00
N LEU A 195 -0.03 0.67 3.33
CA LEU A 195 -1.18 0.72 4.23
C LEU A 195 -2.07 1.92 3.94
N VAL A 196 -1.50 3.13 3.85
CA VAL A 196 -2.26 4.36 3.55
C VAL A 196 -2.92 4.25 2.18
N PHE A 197 -2.23 3.71 1.17
CA PHE A 197 -2.81 3.48 -0.14
C PHE A 197 -4.04 2.56 -0.08
N LEU A 198 -3.95 1.42 0.61
CA LEU A 198 -5.06 0.47 0.77
C LEU A 198 -6.24 1.08 1.54
N LEU A 199 -5.98 1.88 2.57
CA LEU A 199 -7.02 2.57 3.33
C LEU A 199 -7.78 3.59 2.47
N VAL A 200 -7.08 4.43 1.71
CA VAL A 200 -7.71 5.42 0.82
C VAL A 200 -8.46 4.72 -0.32
N LEU A 201 -7.91 3.62 -0.83
CA LEU A 201 -8.56 2.79 -1.85
C LEU A 201 -9.85 2.17 -1.31
N ALA A 202 -9.82 1.56 -0.12
CA ALA A 202 -11.01 1.01 0.54
C ALA A 202 -12.08 2.07 0.75
N MET A 203 -11.70 3.25 1.29
CA MET A 203 -12.63 4.37 1.49
C MET A 203 -13.26 4.84 0.16
N THR A 204 -12.46 4.91 -0.91
CA THR A 204 -12.96 5.28 -2.24
C THR A 204 -13.97 4.28 -2.77
N MET A 205 -13.74 2.97 -2.54
CA MET A 205 -14.67 1.91 -2.94
C MET A 205 -15.94 1.90 -2.09
N VAL A 206 -15.85 2.16 -0.79
CA VAL A 206 -17.04 2.34 0.07
C VAL A 206 -17.93 3.47 -0.46
N LEU A 207 -17.36 4.63 -0.78
CA LEU A 207 -18.12 5.75 -1.35
C LEU A 207 -18.76 5.41 -2.71
N GLU A 208 -18.11 4.62 -3.54
CA GLU A 208 -18.69 4.14 -4.80
C GLU A 208 -19.86 3.19 -4.56
N LEU A 209 -19.70 2.21 -3.66
CA LEU A 209 -20.72 1.23 -3.32
C LEU A 209 -21.93 1.84 -2.60
N GLN A 210 -21.75 2.92 -1.87
CA GLN A 210 -22.86 3.69 -1.30
C GLN A 210 -23.71 4.39 -2.36
N ARG A 211 -23.12 4.73 -3.52
CA ARG A 211 -23.85 5.35 -4.64
C ARG A 211 -24.53 4.33 -5.53
N ARG A 212 -23.78 3.31 -5.95
CA ARG A 212 -24.25 2.22 -6.79
C ARG A 212 -23.52 0.93 -6.47
N PHE A 213 -24.20 -0.20 -6.57
CA PHE A 213 -23.55 -1.49 -6.47
C PHE A 213 -22.70 -1.73 -7.72
N SER A 214 -21.46 -2.23 -7.50
CA SER A 214 -20.50 -2.53 -8.55
C SER A 214 -19.61 -3.69 -8.11
N TRP A 215 -19.61 -4.80 -8.85
CA TRP A 215 -18.75 -5.94 -8.56
C TRP A 215 -17.25 -5.61 -8.55
N PRO A 216 -16.71 -4.83 -9.51
CA PRO A 216 -15.30 -4.41 -9.44
C PRO A 216 -14.99 -3.63 -8.17
N ALA A 217 -15.86 -2.70 -7.76
CA ALA A 217 -15.65 -1.93 -6.53
C ALA A 217 -15.71 -2.83 -5.28
N MET A 218 -16.56 -3.85 -5.28
CA MET A 218 -16.65 -4.83 -4.20
C MET A 218 -15.36 -5.67 -4.11
N ILE A 219 -14.87 -6.20 -5.23
CA ILE A 219 -13.64 -7.00 -5.26
C ILE A 219 -12.45 -6.16 -4.78
N ILE A 220 -12.33 -4.91 -5.25
CA ILE A 220 -11.26 -4.00 -4.83
C ILE A 220 -11.38 -3.67 -3.33
N LEU A 221 -12.61 -3.48 -2.80
CA LEU A 221 -12.81 -3.25 -1.37
C LEU A 221 -12.35 -4.44 -0.54
N VAL A 222 -12.80 -5.65 -0.90
CA VAL A 222 -12.40 -6.89 -0.20
C VAL A 222 -10.89 -7.08 -0.27
N ALA A 223 -10.29 -6.93 -1.45
CA ALA A 223 -8.84 -7.06 -1.64
C ALA A 223 -8.07 -6.01 -0.82
N SER A 224 -8.55 -4.76 -0.78
CA SER A 224 -7.92 -3.69 0.01
C SER A 224 -7.96 -3.98 1.51
N VAL A 225 -9.12 -4.39 2.03
CA VAL A 225 -9.29 -4.71 3.46
C VAL A 225 -8.51 -5.97 3.84
N ALA A 226 -8.54 -7.01 3.00
CA ALA A 226 -7.74 -8.21 3.21
C ALA A 226 -6.24 -7.92 3.16
N GLY A 227 -5.79 -7.02 2.26
CA GLY A 227 -4.39 -6.60 2.16
C GLY A 227 -3.88 -5.77 3.35
N VAL A 228 -4.79 -5.12 4.11
CA VAL A 228 -4.42 -4.44 5.36
C VAL A 228 -4.01 -5.44 6.45
N LEU A 229 -4.63 -6.61 6.48
CA LEU A 229 -4.46 -7.61 7.52
C LEU A 229 -2.99 -8.05 7.71
N PRO A 230 -2.27 -8.52 6.65
CA PRO A 230 -0.88 -8.93 6.74
C PRO A 230 0.09 -7.77 7.02
N LEU A 231 -0.30 -6.53 6.75
CA LEU A 231 0.52 -5.36 7.03
C LEU A 231 0.35 -4.86 8.47
N ARG A 232 -0.90 -4.72 8.93
CA ARG A 232 -1.24 -4.28 10.30
C ARG A 232 -2.60 -4.82 10.72
N PHE A 233 -2.64 -5.97 11.37
CA PHE A 233 -3.87 -6.66 11.76
C PHE A 233 -4.82 -5.80 12.61
N TYR A 234 -4.29 -5.00 13.54
CA TYR A 234 -5.14 -4.16 14.41
C TYR A 234 -5.89 -3.06 13.64
N ILE A 235 -5.35 -2.57 12.52
CA ILE A 235 -6.05 -1.62 11.65
C ILE A 235 -7.21 -2.30 10.93
N PHE A 236 -7.07 -3.58 10.56
CA PHE A 236 -8.18 -4.36 10.01
C PHE A 236 -9.37 -4.40 10.98
N TYR A 237 -9.12 -4.66 12.26
CA TYR A 237 -10.19 -4.70 13.28
C TYR A 237 -10.87 -3.35 13.50
N MET A 238 -10.20 -2.25 13.26
CA MET A 238 -10.80 -0.91 13.30
C MET A 238 -11.56 -0.58 12.01
N LEU A 239 -11.01 -1.00 10.87
CA LEU A 239 -11.54 -0.67 9.54
C LEU A 239 -12.83 -1.45 9.21
N ALA A 240 -12.87 -2.75 9.51
CA ALA A 240 -14.01 -3.60 9.17
C ALA A 240 -15.32 -3.12 9.84
N PRO A 241 -15.37 -2.86 11.17
CA PRO A 241 -16.56 -2.29 11.82
C PRO A 241 -16.91 -0.89 11.29
N ALA A 242 -15.91 -0.05 10.98
CA ALA A 242 -16.16 1.28 10.42
C ALA A 242 -16.85 1.21 9.05
N ILE A 243 -16.44 0.27 8.20
CA ILE A 243 -17.10 -0.01 6.92
C ILE A 243 -18.55 -0.44 7.15
N VAL A 244 -18.77 -1.43 8.02
CA VAL A 244 -20.13 -1.91 8.36
C VAL A 244 -20.99 -0.76 8.86
N GLY A 245 -20.49 0.02 9.82
CA GLY A 245 -21.19 1.17 10.39
C GLY A 245 -21.54 2.23 9.32
N SER A 246 -20.64 2.49 8.38
CA SER A 246 -20.88 3.46 7.31
C SER A 246 -22.04 3.06 6.39
N PHE A 247 -22.19 1.77 6.09
CA PHE A 247 -23.31 1.25 5.30
C PHE A 247 -24.64 1.26 6.09
N LEU A 248 -24.59 0.93 7.39
CA LEU A 248 -25.78 0.98 8.25
C LEU A 248 -26.32 2.40 8.37
N ILE A 249 -25.47 3.39 8.59
CA ILE A 249 -25.87 4.80 8.69
C ILE A 249 -26.37 5.33 7.33
N SER A 250 -25.68 5.00 6.24
CA SER A 250 -26.05 5.42 4.89
C SER A 250 -27.40 4.84 4.43
N SER A 251 -27.86 3.74 5.03
CA SER A 251 -29.12 3.07 4.64
C SER A 251 -30.38 3.74 5.16
N ALA A 252 -30.29 4.67 6.10
CA ALA A 252 -31.44 5.25 6.81
C ALA A 252 -32.42 6.07 5.95
N GLY A 253 -32.13 6.28 4.66
CA GLY A 253 -32.91 7.21 3.81
C GLY A 253 -33.95 6.58 2.87
N SER A 254 -33.87 5.32 2.48
CA SER A 254 -34.84 4.66 1.59
C SER A 254 -34.70 3.13 1.57
N ALA A 255 -35.82 2.43 1.28
CA ALA A 255 -35.81 0.97 1.16
C ALA A 255 -34.77 0.44 0.13
N LYS A 256 -34.59 1.12 -1.00
CA LYS A 256 -33.56 0.77 -2.00
C LYS A 256 -32.16 0.90 -1.44
N SER A 257 -31.89 1.90 -0.59
CA SER A 257 -30.61 2.07 0.08
C SER A 257 -30.36 0.96 1.10
N VAL A 258 -31.37 0.56 1.86
CA VAL A 258 -31.30 -0.54 2.82
C VAL A 258 -30.93 -1.84 2.11
N VAL A 259 -31.68 -2.21 1.05
CA VAL A 259 -31.43 -3.44 0.28
C VAL A 259 -30.01 -3.43 -0.31
N ARG A 260 -29.57 -2.32 -0.90
CA ARG A 260 -28.21 -2.19 -1.44
C ARG A 260 -27.15 -2.40 -0.35
N SER A 261 -27.29 -1.74 0.80
CA SER A 261 -26.37 -1.88 1.93
C SER A 261 -26.32 -3.32 2.45
N MET A 262 -27.44 -4.01 2.54
CA MET A 262 -27.50 -5.42 2.90
C MET A 262 -26.74 -6.29 1.90
N VAL A 263 -26.96 -6.11 0.60
CA VAL A 263 -26.26 -6.86 -0.45
C VAL A 263 -24.74 -6.61 -0.37
N VAL A 264 -24.33 -5.35 -0.17
CA VAL A 264 -22.91 -5.00 -0.03
C VAL A 264 -22.31 -5.67 1.20
N LEU A 265 -22.98 -5.60 2.36
CA LEU A 265 -22.46 -6.19 3.60
C LEU A 265 -22.37 -7.71 3.53
N ILE A 266 -23.36 -8.38 2.94
CA ILE A 266 -23.32 -9.82 2.72
C ILE A 266 -22.16 -10.19 1.78
N ALA A 267 -22.07 -9.52 0.63
CA ALA A 267 -20.99 -9.77 -0.34
C ALA A 267 -19.60 -9.48 0.24
N PHE A 268 -19.46 -8.41 1.05
CA PHE A 268 -18.23 -8.07 1.74
C PHE A 268 -17.85 -9.15 2.77
N GLY A 269 -18.79 -9.57 3.62
CA GLY A 269 -18.55 -10.62 4.59
C GLY A 269 -18.17 -11.96 3.95
N LEU A 270 -18.91 -12.40 2.92
CA LEU A 270 -18.60 -13.60 2.15
C LEU A 270 -17.22 -13.48 1.46
N GLY A 271 -16.91 -12.31 0.89
CA GLY A 271 -15.62 -12.04 0.25
C GLY A 271 -14.45 -12.16 1.23
N LEU A 272 -14.54 -11.55 2.41
CA LEU A 272 -13.52 -11.68 3.46
C LEU A 272 -13.37 -13.13 3.95
N THR A 273 -14.47 -13.86 4.08
CA THR A 273 -14.44 -15.27 4.47
C THR A 273 -13.77 -16.11 3.39
N TYR A 274 -14.10 -15.90 2.12
CA TYR A 274 -13.53 -16.62 0.99
C TYR A 274 -12.00 -16.41 0.87
N VAL A 275 -11.52 -15.19 1.12
CA VAL A 275 -10.07 -14.87 1.12
C VAL A 275 -9.36 -15.40 2.38
N GLY A 276 -10.11 -15.98 3.33
CA GLY A 276 -9.54 -16.50 4.59
C GLY A 276 -9.21 -15.42 5.63
N ALA A 277 -9.56 -14.16 5.36
CA ALA A 277 -9.26 -13.06 6.27
C ALA A 277 -9.93 -13.22 7.64
N THR A 278 -11.14 -13.77 7.68
CA THR A 278 -11.87 -14.03 8.92
C THR A 278 -11.21 -15.11 9.78
N ARG A 279 -10.70 -16.17 9.14
CA ARG A 279 -9.96 -17.24 9.82
C ARG A 279 -8.65 -16.70 10.41
N TYR A 280 -7.85 -16.01 9.58
CA TYR A 280 -6.61 -15.40 10.02
C TYR A 280 -6.84 -14.37 11.14
N ALA A 281 -7.90 -13.57 11.03
CA ALA A 281 -8.29 -12.62 12.07
C ALA A 281 -8.62 -13.33 13.39
N GLY A 282 -9.36 -14.45 13.35
CA GLY A 282 -9.68 -15.27 14.52
C GLY A 282 -8.41 -15.80 15.20
N GLU A 283 -7.51 -16.43 14.44
CA GLU A 283 -6.22 -16.94 14.93
C GLU A 283 -5.37 -15.83 15.57
N THR A 284 -5.38 -14.63 14.99
CA THR A 284 -4.66 -13.47 15.55
C THR A 284 -5.28 -12.99 16.87
N VAL A 285 -6.61 -12.99 17.00
CA VAL A 285 -7.28 -12.62 18.25
C VAL A 285 -6.95 -13.64 19.35
N GLU A 286 -6.97 -14.93 19.05
CA GLU A 286 -6.60 -15.98 20.01
C GLU A 286 -5.14 -15.82 20.46
N GLN A 287 -4.23 -15.52 19.54
CA GLN A 287 -2.80 -15.38 19.83
C GLN A 287 -2.48 -14.13 20.67
N PHE A 288 -3.11 -12.99 20.38
CA PHE A 288 -2.81 -11.71 21.00
C PHE A 288 -3.87 -11.22 22.00
N GLY A 289 -5.03 -11.87 22.08
CA GLY A 289 -6.14 -11.48 22.94
C GLY A 289 -6.01 -11.92 24.38
N SER A 290 -5.04 -12.78 24.74
CA SER A 290 -4.83 -13.18 26.14
C SER A 290 -4.01 -12.13 26.89
N LEU A 291 -4.47 -11.75 28.09
CA LEU A 291 -3.77 -10.81 28.97
C LEU A 291 -2.34 -11.28 29.33
N ALA A 292 -2.12 -12.59 29.40
CA ALA A 292 -0.82 -13.19 29.64
C ALA A 292 0.19 -12.90 28.51
N THR A 293 -0.25 -12.97 27.26
CA THR A 293 0.60 -12.67 26.08
C THR A 293 0.95 -11.19 26.02
N ILE A 294 0.01 -10.30 26.39
CA ILE A 294 0.25 -8.85 26.45
C ILE A 294 1.24 -8.49 27.56
N GLN A 295 1.19 -9.19 28.72
CA GLN A 295 2.14 -8.98 29.81
C GLN A 295 3.55 -9.46 29.44
N ASN A 296 3.68 -10.62 28.78
CA ASN A 296 4.97 -11.18 28.38
C ASN A 296 5.65 -10.38 27.24
N SER A 297 4.90 -9.67 26.43
CA SER A 297 5.46 -8.82 25.37
C SER A 297 6.02 -7.48 25.86
N ARG A 298 5.85 -7.16 27.17
CA ARG A 298 6.37 -5.95 27.83
C ARG A 298 7.66 -6.18 28.63
N GLN A 299 8.11 -7.43 28.77
CA GLN A 299 9.41 -7.81 29.32
C GLN A 299 10.44 -8.01 28.20
#